data_1720d69009374c3d1ee1e872d91d00c0
#
_entry.id   1720d69009374c3d1ee1e872d91d00c0
#
_cell.length_a   1.000
_cell.length_b   1.000
_cell.length_c   1.000
_cell.angle_alpha   90.00
_cell.angle_beta   90.00
_cell.angle_gamma   90.00
#
_symmetry.space_group_name_H-M   'P 1'
#
loop_
_entity.id
_entity.type
_entity.pdbx_description
1 polymer ?
#
loop_
_entity_poly.entity_id
_entity_poly.type
_entity_poly.pdbx_seq_one_letter_code
_entity_poly.pdbx_strand_id
1 'polypeptide(L)'
;MGLLDCLAIVIFLEARGEPLQGQIAVGQVVMNRVSSEKYPDSICAVVEQPDQFAFNLSKTPSTAAYFVALSLPHHKDLVGG
;
A
#
# COMPACT_ATOMS: atom_id res chain seq x y z
N MET A 1 -12.03 -2.90 7.16
CA MET A 1 -11.01 -2.06 6.49
C MET A 1 -10.77 -2.57 5.08
N GLY A 2 -10.84 -1.71 4.11
CA GLY A 2 -10.67 -2.09 2.71
C GLY A 2 -9.22 -2.16 2.27
N LEU A 3 -8.99 -2.75 1.09
CA LEU A 3 -7.66 -2.87 0.50
C LEU A 3 -7.00 -1.51 0.28
N LEU A 4 -7.80 -0.53 -0.15
CA LEU A 4 -7.30 0.81 -0.39
C LEU A 4 -6.85 1.49 0.89
N ASP A 5 -7.54 1.24 1.98
CA ASP A 5 -7.14 1.77 3.28
C ASP A 5 -5.78 1.24 3.71
N CYS A 6 -5.56 -0.06 3.57
CA CYS A 6 -4.28 -0.67 3.91
C CYS A 6 -3.15 -0.08 3.08
N LEU A 7 -3.37 0.08 1.78
CA LEU A 7 -2.36 0.66 0.89
C LEU A 7 -2.09 2.12 1.25
N ALA A 8 -3.12 2.90 1.49
CA ALA A 8 -2.97 4.31 1.85
C ALA A 8 -2.24 4.48 3.18
N ILE A 9 -2.54 3.63 4.17
CA ILE A 9 -1.89 3.70 5.47
C ILE A 9 -0.38 3.45 5.34
N VAL A 10 0.01 2.41 4.61
CA VAL A 10 1.44 2.11 4.48
C VAL A 10 2.17 3.19 3.68
N ILE A 11 1.57 3.72 2.65
CA ILE A 11 2.14 4.83 1.90
C ILE A 11 2.33 6.04 2.81
N PHE A 12 1.34 6.35 3.61
CA PHE A 12 1.40 7.47 4.54
C PHE A 12 2.52 7.29 5.56
N LEU A 13 2.60 6.12 6.18
CA LEU A 13 3.57 5.89 7.26
C LEU A 13 5.01 5.76 6.75
N GLU A 14 5.20 5.14 5.59
CA GLU A 14 6.54 4.91 5.03
C GLU A 14 7.07 6.11 4.27
N ALA A 15 6.22 6.85 3.61
CA ALA A 15 6.66 7.86 2.64
C ALA A 15 6.10 9.25 2.89
N ARG A 16 5.54 9.51 4.07
CA ARG A 16 5.06 10.85 4.36
C ARG A 16 6.26 11.81 4.42
N GLY A 17 6.09 12.98 3.80
CA GLY A 17 7.19 13.92 3.66
C GLY A 17 8.06 13.68 2.43
N GLU A 18 7.89 12.55 1.75
CA GLU A 18 8.59 12.25 0.52
C GLU A 18 7.89 12.90 -0.67
N PRO A 19 8.63 13.16 -1.78
CA PRO A 19 8.00 13.56 -3.02
C PRO A 19 7.01 12.52 -3.51
N LEU A 20 6.12 12.92 -4.40
CA LEU A 20 5.12 12.03 -4.97
C LEU A 20 5.73 10.75 -5.52
N GLN A 21 6.88 10.85 -6.20
CA GLN A 21 7.56 9.69 -6.75
C GLN A 21 7.94 8.67 -5.67
N GLY A 22 8.38 9.15 -4.50
CA GLY A 22 8.71 8.26 -3.38
C GLY A 22 7.48 7.56 -2.81
N GLN A 23 6.37 8.27 -2.75
CA GLN A 23 5.11 7.70 -2.31
C GLN A 23 4.61 6.62 -3.27
N ILE A 24 4.70 6.88 -4.57
CA ILE A 24 4.33 5.91 -5.60
C ILE A 24 5.24 4.68 -5.51
N ALA A 25 6.54 4.89 -5.28
CA ALA A 25 7.48 3.79 -5.18
C ALA A 25 7.14 2.84 -4.02
N VAL A 26 6.75 3.37 -2.88
CA VAL A 26 6.31 2.53 -1.74
C VAL A 26 5.09 1.70 -2.13
N GLY A 27 4.09 2.33 -2.71
CA GLY A 27 2.90 1.62 -3.16
C GLY A 27 3.22 0.56 -4.21
N GLN A 28 4.14 0.84 -5.10
CA GLN A 28 4.54 -0.09 -6.15
C GLN A 28 5.22 -1.33 -5.56
N VAL A 29 6.05 -1.16 -4.52
CA VAL A 29 6.65 -2.31 -3.83
C VAL A 29 5.56 -3.21 -3.26
N VAL A 30 4.55 -2.62 -2.61
CA VAL A 30 3.44 -3.40 -2.08
C VAL A 30 2.73 -4.18 -3.18
N MET A 31 2.40 -3.52 -4.27
CA MET A 31 1.68 -4.17 -5.38
C MET A 31 2.51 -5.26 -6.04
N ASN A 32 3.82 -5.05 -6.18
CA ASN A 32 4.71 -6.07 -6.72
C ASN A 32 4.72 -7.31 -5.83
N ARG A 33 4.69 -7.13 -4.51
CA ARG A 33 4.66 -8.25 -3.59
C ARG A 33 3.34 -9.02 -3.66
N VAL A 34 2.23 -8.29 -3.76
CA VAL A 34 0.91 -8.93 -3.91
C VAL A 34 0.88 -9.83 -5.15
N SER A 35 1.57 -9.43 -6.20
CA SER A 35 1.62 -10.20 -7.45
C SER A 35 2.65 -11.32 -7.43
N SER A 36 3.44 -11.43 -6.38
CA SER A 36 4.51 -12.43 -6.28
C SER A 36 4.04 -13.64 -5.48
N GLU A 37 4.39 -14.83 -5.93
CA GLU A 37 4.09 -16.06 -5.21
C GLU A 37 4.82 -16.17 -3.86
N LYS A 38 5.83 -15.34 -3.66
CA LYS A 38 6.64 -15.38 -2.43
C LYS A 38 6.02 -14.62 -1.28
N TYR A 39 4.93 -13.90 -1.52
CA TYR A 39 4.27 -13.06 -0.53
C TYR A 39 2.78 -13.37 -0.48
N PRO A 40 2.09 -12.93 0.58
CA PRO A 40 0.64 -13.05 0.61
C PRO A 40 -0.02 -12.40 -0.61
N ASP A 41 -1.19 -12.86 -0.97
CA ASP A 41 -1.87 -12.43 -2.19
C ASP A 41 -2.89 -11.31 -1.98
N SER A 42 -2.79 -10.61 -0.87
CA SER A 42 -3.65 -9.44 -0.64
C SER A 42 -2.85 -8.28 -0.08
N ILE A 43 -3.29 -7.07 -0.38
CA ILE A 43 -2.62 -5.84 0.05
C ILE A 43 -2.50 -5.80 1.57
N CYS A 44 -3.61 -6.02 2.28
CA CYS A 44 -3.58 -5.94 3.74
C CYS A 44 -2.66 -6.98 4.35
N ALA A 45 -2.67 -8.20 3.83
CA ALA A 45 -1.80 -9.27 4.33
C ALA A 45 -0.32 -8.96 4.08
N VAL A 46 0.00 -8.37 2.93
CA VAL A 46 1.38 -7.98 2.61
C VAL A 46 1.87 -6.91 3.59
N VAL A 47 1.08 -5.86 3.81
CA VAL A 47 1.53 -4.74 4.65
C VAL A 47 1.56 -5.09 6.13
N GLU A 48 0.82 -6.09 6.55
CA GLU A 48 0.79 -6.55 7.95
C GLU A 48 1.90 -7.53 8.30
N GLN A 49 2.70 -7.97 7.34
CA GLN A 49 3.81 -8.88 7.64
C GLN A 49 4.78 -8.23 8.62
N PRO A 50 5.23 -8.97 9.64
CA PRO A 50 6.14 -8.41 10.64
C PRO A 50 7.41 -7.85 10.01
N ASP A 51 7.81 -6.66 10.47
CA ASP A 51 9.09 -6.02 10.13
C ASP A 51 9.28 -5.67 8.65
N GLN A 52 8.21 -5.69 7.85
CA GLN A 52 8.32 -5.34 6.43
C GLN A 52 7.96 -3.89 6.16
N PHE A 53 6.92 -3.40 6.82
CA PHE A 53 6.45 -2.02 6.66
C PHE A 53 6.04 -1.44 8.00
N ALA A 54 6.13 -0.12 8.11
CA ALA A 54 5.54 0.60 9.23
C ALA A 54 4.03 0.63 9.03
N PHE A 55 3.32 -0.30 9.64
CA PHE A 55 1.88 -0.41 9.47
C PHE A 55 1.17 -0.37 10.82
N ASN A 56 0.18 0.51 10.93
CA ASN A 56 -0.59 0.67 12.14
C ASN A 56 -2.03 1.04 11.78
N LEU A 57 -2.95 0.13 12.06
CA LEU A 57 -4.38 0.30 11.72
C LEU A 57 -5.01 1.52 12.37
N SER A 58 -4.45 2.02 13.48
CA SER A 58 -5.03 3.18 14.16
C SER A 58 -4.72 4.50 13.48
N LYS A 59 -3.85 4.51 12.50
CA LYS A 59 -3.47 5.75 11.80
C LYS A 59 -4.44 6.07 10.69
N THR A 60 -4.70 7.37 10.54
CA THR A 60 -5.53 7.89 9.47
C THR A 60 -4.63 8.46 8.39
N PRO A 61 -4.65 7.89 7.18
CA PRO A 61 -3.80 8.41 6.10
C PRO A 61 -4.28 9.78 5.63
N SER A 62 -3.36 10.54 5.06
CA SER A 62 -3.71 11.82 4.45
C SER A 62 -4.50 11.61 3.17
N THR A 63 -5.19 12.67 2.73
CA THR A 63 -5.85 12.66 1.43
C THR A 63 -4.88 12.35 0.31
N ALA A 64 -3.66 12.90 0.39
CA ALA A 64 -2.63 12.64 -0.61
C ALA A 64 -2.28 11.15 -0.70
N ALA A 65 -2.18 10.46 0.44
CA ALA A 65 -1.90 9.02 0.45
C ALA A 65 -2.99 8.22 -0.25
N TYR A 66 -4.25 8.59 -0.06
CA TYR A 66 -5.36 7.96 -0.77
C TYR A 66 -5.30 8.21 -2.27
N PHE A 67 -4.95 9.43 -2.68
CA PHE A 67 -4.79 9.73 -4.11
C PHE A 67 -3.70 8.88 -4.74
N VAL A 68 -2.57 8.75 -4.06
CA VAL A 68 -1.49 7.89 -4.54
C VAL A 68 -1.96 6.44 -4.66
N ALA A 69 -2.63 5.94 -3.62
CA ALA A 69 -3.14 4.57 -3.62
C ALA A 69 -4.09 4.33 -4.79
N LEU A 70 -4.99 5.29 -5.05
CA LEU A 70 -5.94 5.20 -6.15
C LEU A 70 -5.26 5.25 -7.52
N SER A 71 -4.14 5.95 -7.64
CA SER A 71 -3.47 6.15 -8.93
C SER A 71 -2.57 5.00 -9.34
N LEU A 72 -2.29 4.06 -8.43
CA LEU A 72 -1.41 2.94 -8.75
C LEU A 72 -2.09 1.95 -9.70
N PRO A 73 -1.31 1.33 -10.60
CA PRO A 73 -1.87 0.35 -11.52
C PRO A 73 -2.09 -1.00 -10.85
N HIS A 74 -3.08 -1.06 -10.00
CA HIS A 74 -3.39 -2.24 -9.19
C HIS A 74 -4.77 -2.81 -9.46
N HIS A 75 -5.38 -2.38 -10.55
CA HIS A 75 -6.75 -2.82 -10.88
C HIS A 75 -6.90 -4.33 -10.88
N LYS A 76 -5.86 -5.04 -11.27
CA LYS A 76 -5.86 -6.48 -11.32
C LYS A 76 -6.10 -7.09 -9.93
N ASP A 77 -5.46 -6.51 -8.91
CA ASP A 77 -5.57 -7.02 -7.55
C ASP A 77 -6.82 -6.52 -6.85
N LEU A 78 -7.26 -5.32 -7.19
CA LEU A 78 -8.43 -4.73 -6.57
C LEU A 78 -9.75 -5.24 -7.16
N VAL A 79 -9.72 -5.77 -8.37
CA VAL A 79 -10.92 -6.29 -9.03
C VAL A 79 -10.89 -7.80 -9.20
N GLY A 80 -10.16 -8.48 -8.37
CA GLY A 80 -10.14 -9.94 -8.35
C GLY A 80 -9.13 -10.57 -9.29
N GLY A 81 -8.20 -9.78 -9.71
CA GLY A 81 -7.14 -10.25 -10.62
C GLY A 81 -6.09 -11.11 -9.95
#